data_7686814846d1b0731cca932f523994e4
#
_entry.id   7686814846d1b0731cca932f523994e4
#
_cell.length_a   1.000
_cell.length_b   1.000
_cell.length_c   1.000
_cell.angle_alpha   90.00
_cell.angle_beta   90.00
_cell.angle_gamma   90.00
#
_symmetry.space_group_name_H-M   'P 1'
#
loop_
_entity.id
_entity.type
_entity.pdbx_description
1 polymer ?
#
loop_
_entity_poly.entity_id
_entity_poly.type
_entity_poly.pdbx_seq_one_letter_code
_entity_poly.pdbx_strand_id
1 'polypeptide(L)'
;YEGLELGIGEGLLIKAIAQSTGREVVRIKKDFESLGDLGLVARASKKHQPTMFRAQALTLSYVFHQLRLIVAASGAKSQDKKLGIIKRLLAACSDDEAKYLIRSLEGKLRIGLAEKTVLMAVAQAVMLVMRGEACYTAELAPSLEHGIHTVKAVFSELPSYDVLIPALLA
;
A
#
# COMPACT_ATOMS: atom_id res chain seq x y z
N TYR A 1 14.07 -5.87 -5.24
CA TYR A 1 13.58 -5.55 -3.89
C TYR A 1 14.00 -6.67 -2.96
N GLU A 2 15.20 -6.61 -2.44
CA GLU A 2 15.57 -7.41 -1.29
C GLU A 2 14.62 -7.07 -0.16
N GLY A 3 13.79 -8.02 0.22
CA GLY A 3 12.85 -8.12 1.35
C GLY A 3 12.82 -7.00 2.38
N LEU A 4 12.54 -5.75 1.95
CA LEU A 4 12.34 -4.62 2.84
C LEU A 4 11.01 -4.82 3.59
N GLU A 5 11.05 -5.55 4.68
CA GLU A 5 9.91 -5.73 5.54
C GLU A 5 9.69 -4.49 6.42
N LEU A 6 8.46 -4.03 6.51
CA LEU A 6 8.09 -2.93 7.41
C LEU A 6 8.32 -3.28 8.88
N GLY A 7 8.35 -4.57 9.22
CA GLY A 7 8.53 -5.07 10.58
C GLY A 7 7.45 -4.52 11.54
N ILE A 8 6.22 -4.46 11.05
CA ILE A 8 5.04 -3.98 11.77
C ILE A 8 4.14 -5.16 12.07
N GLY A 9 3.99 -5.47 13.36
CA GLY A 9 3.05 -6.48 13.81
C GLY A 9 1.65 -5.89 14.06
N GLU A 10 0.66 -6.77 14.05
CA GLU A 10 -0.75 -6.45 14.32
C GLU A 10 -0.95 -5.64 15.61
N GLY A 11 -0.26 -6.02 16.69
CA GLY A 11 -0.33 -5.32 17.97
C GLY A 11 0.09 -3.85 17.90
N LEU A 12 1.07 -3.51 17.04
CA LEU A 12 1.49 -2.13 16.82
C LEU A 12 0.42 -1.33 16.07
N LEU A 13 -0.24 -1.94 15.08
CA LEU A 13 -1.32 -1.32 14.32
C LEU A 13 -2.55 -1.06 15.21
N ILE A 14 -2.95 -2.04 16.03
CA ILE A 14 -4.02 -1.88 17.02
C ILE A 14 -3.72 -0.71 17.96
N LYS A 15 -2.49 -0.63 18.47
CA LYS A 15 -2.05 0.45 19.35
C LYS A 15 -2.06 1.81 18.64
N ALA A 16 -1.65 1.85 17.37
CA ALA A 16 -1.66 3.05 16.55
C ALA A 16 -3.09 3.56 16.30
N ILE A 17 -4.03 2.68 15.96
CA ILE A 17 -5.44 3.02 15.77
C ILE A 17 -6.03 3.55 17.09
N ALA A 18 -5.83 2.84 18.19
CA ALA A 18 -6.32 3.22 19.50
C ALA A 18 -5.85 4.63 19.91
N GLN A 19 -4.54 4.87 19.80
CA GLN A 19 -3.93 6.15 20.19
C GLN A 19 -4.26 7.30 19.24
N SER A 20 -4.44 7.05 17.94
CA SER A 20 -4.80 8.10 16.97
C SER A 20 -6.27 8.51 17.05
N THR A 21 -7.14 7.61 17.52
CA THR A 21 -8.59 7.85 17.58
C THR A 21 -9.12 8.08 19.01
N GLY A 22 -8.25 7.98 20.03
CA GLY A 22 -8.64 8.11 21.43
C GLY A 22 -9.48 6.94 21.96
N ARG A 23 -9.52 5.82 21.24
CA ARG A 23 -10.28 4.62 21.63
C ARG A 23 -9.42 3.67 22.48
N GLU A 24 -10.03 2.91 23.34
CA GLU A 24 -9.35 1.89 24.14
C GLU A 24 -8.88 0.71 23.26
N VAL A 25 -7.67 0.20 23.52
CA VAL A 25 -7.10 -0.94 22.82
C VAL A 25 -8.01 -2.18 22.86
N VAL A 26 -8.67 -2.41 23.99
CA VAL A 26 -9.61 -3.54 24.19
C VAL A 26 -10.78 -3.46 23.20
N ARG A 27 -11.32 -2.27 22.98
CA ARG A 27 -12.42 -2.06 22.02
C ARG A 27 -11.96 -2.27 20.59
N ILE A 28 -10.77 -1.78 20.23
CA ILE A 28 -10.19 -2.01 18.88
C ILE A 28 -9.99 -3.50 18.63
N LYS A 29 -9.51 -4.27 19.63
CA LYS A 29 -9.37 -5.73 19.51
C LYS A 29 -10.71 -6.43 19.28
N LYS A 30 -11.73 -6.07 20.07
CA LYS A 30 -13.07 -6.64 19.91
C LYS A 30 -13.68 -6.36 18.53
N ASP A 31 -13.53 -5.13 18.05
CA ASP A 31 -13.98 -4.77 16.71
C ASP A 31 -13.21 -5.56 15.64
N PHE A 32 -11.92 -5.78 15.84
CA PHE A 32 -11.09 -6.58 14.93
C PHE A 32 -11.52 -8.06 14.92
N GLU A 33 -11.79 -8.65 16.08
CA GLU A 33 -12.32 -10.03 16.17
C GLU A 33 -13.65 -10.17 15.42
N SER A 34 -14.50 -9.14 15.47
CA SER A 34 -15.80 -9.13 14.77
C SER A 34 -15.66 -8.91 13.25
N LEU A 35 -14.80 -7.98 12.82
CA LEU A 35 -14.70 -7.55 11.42
C LEU A 35 -13.65 -8.32 10.61
N GLY A 36 -12.65 -8.93 11.26
CA GLY A 36 -11.56 -9.63 10.62
C GLY A 36 -10.64 -8.76 9.75
N ASP A 37 -10.68 -7.43 9.92
CA ASP A 37 -9.97 -6.47 9.07
C ASP A 37 -9.66 -5.18 9.83
N LEU A 38 -8.39 -4.98 10.17
CA LEU A 38 -7.94 -3.77 10.89
C LEU A 38 -8.17 -2.48 10.07
N GLY A 39 -8.16 -2.55 8.75
CA GLY A 39 -8.48 -1.42 7.90
C GLY A 39 -9.93 -0.96 8.07
N LEU A 40 -10.89 -1.89 8.17
CA LEU A 40 -12.29 -1.56 8.47
C LEU A 40 -12.45 -0.99 9.88
N VAL A 41 -11.72 -1.53 10.85
CA VAL A 41 -11.70 -1.00 12.23
C VAL A 41 -11.17 0.43 12.26
N ALA A 42 -10.09 0.72 11.55
CA ALA A 42 -9.52 2.05 11.44
C ALA A 42 -10.51 3.05 10.82
N ARG A 43 -11.14 2.65 9.70
CA ARG A 43 -12.19 3.44 9.03
C ARG A 43 -13.35 3.77 9.97
N ALA A 44 -13.91 2.77 10.64
CA ALA A 44 -15.02 2.95 11.56
C ALA A 44 -14.64 3.84 12.75
N SER A 45 -13.41 3.66 13.28
CA SER A 45 -12.92 4.47 14.42
C SER A 45 -12.71 5.94 14.02
N LYS A 46 -12.30 6.20 12.79
CA LYS A 46 -12.08 7.56 12.26
C LYS A 46 -13.38 8.33 12.05
N LYS A 47 -14.44 7.69 11.58
CA LYS A 47 -15.77 8.31 11.40
C LYS A 47 -16.36 8.92 12.66
N HIS A 48 -15.96 8.42 13.81
CA HIS A 48 -16.47 8.89 15.11
C HIS A 48 -15.62 10.00 15.71
N GLN A 49 -14.56 10.43 15.02
CA GLN A 49 -13.65 11.45 15.53
C GLN A 49 -13.97 12.82 14.91
N PRO A 50 -14.53 13.78 15.67
CA PRO A 50 -14.70 15.14 15.17
C PRO A 50 -13.33 15.78 14.95
N THR A 51 -13.06 16.21 13.72
CA THR A 51 -11.84 16.95 13.37
C THR A 51 -12.14 18.44 13.43
N MET A 52 -11.49 19.16 14.37
CA MET A 52 -11.58 20.62 14.45
C MET A 52 -10.84 21.34 13.32
N PHE A 53 -9.85 20.68 12.70
CA PHE A 53 -9.05 21.25 11.61
C PHE A 53 -9.03 20.29 10.43
N ARG A 54 -9.17 20.85 9.24
CA ARG A 54 -9.01 20.08 7.99
C ARG A 54 -7.53 19.73 7.86
N ALA A 55 -7.19 18.46 8.00
CA ALA A 55 -5.84 18.00 7.76
C ALA A 55 -5.44 18.24 6.30
N GLN A 56 -4.18 18.59 6.05
CA GLN A 56 -3.66 18.68 4.71
C GLN A 56 -3.77 17.30 4.03
N ALA A 57 -4.28 17.27 2.80
CA ALA A 57 -4.43 16.02 2.06
C ALA A 57 -3.09 15.28 1.93
N LEU A 58 -3.11 13.98 2.20
CA LEU A 58 -1.94 13.13 2.03
C LEU A 58 -1.69 12.87 0.54
N THR A 59 -0.45 13.07 0.11
CA THR A 59 -0.01 12.64 -1.23
C THR A 59 0.59 11.25 -1.17
N LEU A 60 0.50 10.48 -2.27
CA LEU A 60 1.14 9.17 -2.38
C LEU A 60 2.65 9.25 -2.12
N SER A 61 3.33 10.26 -2.67
CA SER A 61 4.76 10.46 -2.48
C SER A 61 5.12 10.68 -1.01
N TYR A 62 4.31 11.46 -0.28
CA TYR A 62 4.53 11.67 1.14
C TYR A 62 4.34 10.38 1.95
N VAL A 63 3.24 9.64 1.70
CA VAL A 63 2.99 8.35 2.36
C VAL A 63 4.14 7.38 2.08
N PHE A 64 4.56 7.24 0.83
CA PHE A 64 5.66 6.37 0.44
C PHE A 64 6.97 6.74 1.15
N HIS A 65 7.29 8.04 1.23
CA HIS A 65 8.44 8.51 2.01
C HIS A 65 8.35 8.09 3.48
N GLN A 66 7.17 8.23 4.12
CA GLN A 66 6.98 7.80 5.51
C GLN A 66 7.15 6.28 5.68
N LEU A 67 6.70 5.47 4.72
CA LEU A 67 6.91 4.03 4.73
C LEU A 67 8.42 3.68 4.68
N ARG A 68 9.21 4.38 3.88
CA ARG A 68 10.67 4.22 3.85
C ARG A 68 11.33 4.58 5.19
N LEU A 69 10.85 5.61 5.88
CA LEU A 69 11.31 5.94 7.23
C LEU A 69 10.96 4.84 8.25
N ILE A 70 9.82 4.19 8.11
CA ILE A 70 9.42 3.04 8.93
C ILE A 70 10.39 1.88 8.72
N VAL A 71 10.75 1.56 7.47
CA VAL A 71 11.71 0.51 7.13
C VAL A 71 13.08 0.83 7.73
N ALA A 72 13.54 2.07 7.59
CA ALA A 72 14.84 2.51 8.11
C ALA A 72 14.92 2.55 9.64
N ALA A 73 13.77 2.55 10.34
CA ALA A 73 13.75 2.58 11.80
C ALA A 73 14.19 1.24 12.39
N SER A 74 15.40 1.20 12.95
CA SER A 74 16.03 0.03 13.57
C SER A 74 16.52 0.32 14.99
N GLY A 75 16.92 -0.72 15.73
CA GLY A 75 17.50 -0.63 17.05
C GLY A 75 16.49 -0.37 18.19
N ALA A 76 17.03 -0.06 19.37
CA ALA A 76 16.23 0.26 20.56
C ALA A 76 15.28 1.44 20.27
N LYS A 77 14.00 1.33 20.67
CA LYS A 77 12.93 2.30 20.40
C LYS A 77 12.46 2.39 18.93
N SER A 78 12.85 1.46 18.06
CA SER A 78 12.35 1.43 16.68
C SER A 78 10.82 1.34 16.61
N GLN A 79 10.22 0.54 17.50
CA GLN A 79 8.76 0.38 17.57
C GLN A 79 8.05 1.69 17.94
N ASP A 80 8.61 2.48 18.85
CA ASP A 80 8.03 3.78 19.22
C ASP A 80 8.15 4.79 18.07
N LYS A 81 9.27 4.77 17.34
CA LYS A 81 9.44 5.60 16.14
C LYS A 81 8.41 5.22 15.06
N LYS A 82 8.27 3.93 14.77
CA LYS A 82 7.26 3.40 13.82
C LYS A 82 5.86 3.78 14.25
N LEU A 83 5.51 3.58 15.52
CA LEU A 83 4.23 3.96 16.08
C LEU A 83 3.95 5.47 15.90
N GLY A 84 4.93 6.32 16.17
CA GLY A 84 4.82 7.77 15.99
C GLY A 84 4.55 8.17 14.54
N ILE A 85 5.19 7.54 13.56
CA ILE A 85 4.96 7.78 12.13
C ILE A 85 3.54 7.35 11.74
N ILE A 86 3.13 6.13 12.11
CA ILE A 86 1.81 5.59 11.79
C ILE A 86 0.71 6.45 12.38
N LYS A 87 0.85 6.90 13.62
CA LYS A 87 -0.11 7.80 14.28
C LYS A 87 -0.29 9.12 13.52
N ARG A 88 0.81 9.74 13.06
CA ARG A 88 0.74 10.99 12.29
C ARG A 88 0.03 10.78 10.96
N LEU A 89 0.33 9.70 10.25
CA LEU A 89 -0.36 9.34 9.02
C LEU A 89 -1.85 9.13 9.28
N LEU A 90 -2.22 8.32 10.29
CA LEU A 90 -3.61 8.09 10.64
C LEU A 90 -4.34 9.37 11.06
N ALA A 91 -3.68 10.29 11.76
CA ALA A 91 -4.28 11.57 12.15
C ALA A 91 -4.64 12.42 10.91
N ALA A 92 -3.79 12.39 9.87
CA ALA A 92 -3.97 13.15 8.63
C ALA A 92 -4.95 12.51 7.63
N CYS A 93 -5.17 11.19 7.70
CA CYS A 93 -6.07 10.45 6.81
C CYS A 93 -7.55 10.85 6.96
N SER A 94 -8.30 10.77 5.86
CA SER A 94 -9.75 10.56 5.89
C SER A 94 -10.09 9.12 6.36
N ASP A 95 -11.37 8.83 6.55
CA ASP A 95 -11.82 7.49 6.98
C ASP A 95 -11.46 6.40 5.95
N ASP A 96 -11.68 6.64 4.66
CA ASP A 96 -11.34 5.68 3.60
C ASP A 96 -9.82 5.54 3.40
N GLU A 97 -9.06 6.63 3.48
CA GLU A 97 -7.60 6.58 3.43
C GLU A 97 -7.02 5.79 4.60
N ALA A 98 -7.57 5.94 5.81
CA ALA A 98 -7.15 5.17 6.98
C ALA A 98 -7.31 3.66 6.78
N LYS A 99 -8.39 3.22 6.11
CA LYS A 99 -8.61 1.82 5.75
C LYS A 99 -7.49 1.26 4.88
N TYR A 100 -7.16 1.96 3.79
CA TYR A 100 -6.13 1.49 2.87
C TYR A 100 -4.72 1.65 3.42
N LEU A 101 -4.47 2.69 4.22
CA LEU A 101 -3.19 2.86 4.92
C LEU A 101 -2.91 1.67 5.86
N ILE A 102 -3.87 1.28 6.70
CA ILE A 102 -3.70 0.14 7.62
C ILE A 102 -3.53 -1.17 6.84
N ARG A 103 -4.31 -1.41 5.79
CA ARG A 103 -4.16 -2.60 4.95
C ARG A 103 -2.81 -2.67 4.25
N SER A 104 -2.27 -1.52 3.81
CA SER A 104 -0.94 -1.42 3.22
C SER A 104 0.15 -1.76 4.23
N LEU A 105 0.04 -1.24 5.46
CA LEU A 105 0.97 -1.52 6.56
C LEU A 105 0.90 -2.98 7.04
N GLU A 106 -0.26 -3.63 6.93
CA GLU A 106 -0.48 -5.04 7.22
C GLU A 106 0.03 -5.97 6.10
N GLY A 107 0.32 -5.41 4.90
CA GLY A 107 0.66 -6.18 3.71
C GLY A 107 -0.54 -6.89 3.07
N LYS A 108 -1.76 -6.47 3.39
CA LYS A 108 -3.01 -7.11 2.93
C LYS A 108 -3.98 -6.08 2.34
N LEU A 109 -3.65 -5.54 1.18
CA LEU A 109 -4.48 -4.49 0.54
C LEU A 109 -5.92 -4.92 0.26
N ARG A 110 -6.16 -6.20 0.01
CA ARG A 110 -7.51 -6.78 -0.27
C ARG A 110 -8.26 -6.04 -1.39
N ILE A 111 -7.54 -5.68 -2.45
CA ILE A 111 -8.08 -4.96 -3.62
C ILE A 111 -8.43 -5.89 -4.78
N GLY A 112 -8.28 -7.21 -4.61
CA GLY A 112 -8.53 -8.20 -5.66
C GLY A 112 -7.45 -8.25 -6.75
N LEU A 113 -6.32 -7.56 -6.55
CA LEU A 113 -5.20 -7.55 -7.48
C LEU A 113 -4.02 -8.32 -6.90
N ALA A 114 -3.49 -9.25 -7.72
CA ALA A 114 -2.23 -9.92 -7.43
C ALA A 114 -1.09 -9.25 -8.21
N GLU A 115 0.14 -9.36 -7.73
CA GLU A 115 1.34 -8.80 -8.37
C GLU A 115 1.45 -9.24 -9.85
N LYS A 116 1.17 -10.52 -10.13
CA LYS A 116 1.15 -11.04 -11.50
C LYS A 116 0.18 -10.30 -12.42
N THR A 117 -0.96 -9.87 -11.91
CA THR A 117 -1.97 -9.09 -12.66
C THR A 117 -1.45 -7.69 -12.94
N VAL A 118 -0.75 -7.07 -11.98
CA VAL A 118 -0.13 -5.75 -12.16
C VAL A 118 0.96 -5.81 -13.24
N LEU A 119 1.85 -6.82 -13.19
CA LEU A 119 2.88 -7.02 -14.21
C LEU A 119 2.28 -7.22 -15.62
N MET A 120 1.20 -7.98 -15.72
CA MET A 120 0.48 -8.16 -16.99
C MET A 120 -0.07 -6.82 -17.50
N ALA A 121 -0.70 -6.04 -16.64
CA ALA A 121 -1.26 -4.75 -17.00
C ALA A 121 -0.18 -3.75 -17.44
N VAL A 122 0.96 -3.72 -16.74
CA VAL A 122 2.13 -2.89 -17.13
C VAL A 122 2.64 -3.31 -18.51
N ALA A 123 2.85 -4.60 -18.75
CA ALA A 123 3.31 -5.10 -20.04
C ALA A 123 2.34 -4.73 -21.17
N GLN A 124 1.04 -4.92 -20.97
CA GLN A 124 0.02 -4.56 -21.96
C GLN A 124 0.00 -3.06 -22.24
N ALA A 125 0.05 -2.23 -21.20
CA ALA A 125 0.06 -0.78 -21.33
C ALA A 125 1.27 -0.28 -22.16
N VAL A 126 2.45 -0.78 -21.87
CA VAL A 126 3.68 -0.45 -22.63
C VAL A 126 3.56 -0.87 -24.09
N MET A 127 3.11 -2.10 -24.35
CA MET A 127 2.94 -2.59 -25.72
C MET A 127 1.94 -1.78 -26.54
N LEU A 128 0.83 -1.35 -25.92
CA LEU A 128 -0.15 -0.47 -26.55
C LEU A 128 0.45 0.89 -26.88
N VAL A 129 1.17 1.49 -25.94
CA VAL A 129 1.84 2.79 -26.13
C VAL A 129 2.89 2.70 -27.25
N MET A 130 3.73 1.68 -27.27
CA MET A 130 4.76 1.49 -28.30
C MET A 130 4.17 1.31 -29.70
N ARG A 131 2.96 0.79 -29.83
CA ARG A 131 2.25 0.61 -31.10
C ARG A 131 1.36 1.80 -31.48
N GLY A 132 1.23 2.79 -30.60
CA GLY A 132 0.31 3.92 -30.81
C GLY A 132 -1.17 3.52 -30.73
N GLU A 133 -1.49 2.39 -30.09
CA GLU A 133 -2.85 1.88 -29.96
C GLU A 133 -3.53 2.41 -28.70
N ALA A 134 -4.78 2.84 -28.85
CA ALA A 134 -5.55 3.36 -27.70
C ALA A 134 -6.27 2.28 -26.90
N CYS A 135 -6.50 1.11 -27.48
CA CYS A 135 -7.23 0.01 -26.82
C CYS A 135 -6.78 -1.36 -27.33
N TYR A 136 -7.18 -2.38 -26.58
CA TYR A 136 -6.97 -3.77 -26.95
C TYR A 136 -7.79 -4.16 -28.18
N THR A 137 -7.13 -4.81 -29.16
CA THR A 137 -7.78 -5.48 -30.29
C THR A 137 -7.37 -6.95 -30.33
N ALA A 138 -8.19 -7.82 -30.94
CA ALA A 138 -7.87 -9.26 -31.04
C ALA A 138 -6.58 -9.52 -31.85
N GLU A 139 -6.23 -8.67 -32.79
CA GLU A 139 -5.02 -8.76 -33.61
C GLU A 139 -3.74 -8.52 -32.80
N LEU A 140 -3.84 -7.81 -31.67
CA LEU A 140 -2.72 -7.52 -30.77
C LEU A 140 -2.44 -8.67 -29.78
N ALA A 141 -3.36 -9.62 -29.62
CA ALA A 141 -3.25 -10.69 -28.64
C ALA A 141 -1.89 -11.42 -28.65
N PRO A 142 -1.37 -11.91 -29.79
CA PRO A 142 -0.10 -12.63 -29.78
C PRO A 142 1.08 -11.76 -29.33
N SER A 143 1.10 -10.50 -29.73
CA SER A 143 2.16 -9.55 -29.34
C SER A 143 2.09 -9.20 -27.87
N LEU A 144 0.87 -9.02 -27.33
CA LEU A 144 0.65 -8.76 -25.92
C LEU A 144 1.05 -9.94 -25.05
N GLU A 145 0.76 -11.17 -25.47
CA GLU A 145 1.21 -12.38 -24.78
C GLU A 145 2.73 -12.48 -24.73
N HIS A 146 3.40 -12.22 -25.86
CA HIS A 146 4.86 -12.19 -25.90
C HIS A 146 5.45 -11.12 -24.98
N GLY A 147 4.92 -9.90 -25.01
CA GLY A 147 5.32 -8.81 -24.10
C GLY A 147 5.13 -9.17 -22.63
N ILE A 148 3.97 -9.76 -22.28
CA ILE A 148 3.70 -10.23 -20.93
C ILE A 148 4.71 -11.28 -20.48
N HIS A 149 5.04 -12.25 -21.35
CA HIS A 149 6.00 -13.30 -21.04
C HIS A 149 7.39 -12.70 -20.78
N THR A 150 7.83 -11.80 -21.65
CA THR A 150 9.13 -11.11 -21.53
C THR A 150 9.22 -10.31 -20.24
N VAL A 151 8.21 -9.49 -19.94
CA VAL A 151 8.19 -8.67 -18.69
C VAL A 151 8.22 -9.55 -17.46
N LYS A 152 7.47 -10.66 -17.44
CA LYS A 152 7.47 -11.61 -16.32
C LYS A 152 8.83 -12.29 -16.15
N ALA A 153 9.49 -12.70 -17.24
CA ALA A 153 10.81 -13.32 -17.19
C ALA A 153 11.85 -12.34 -16.61
N VAL A 154 11.88 -11.11 -17.11
CA VAL A 154 12.81 -10.07 -16.63
C VAL A 154 12.55 -9.74 -15.16
N PHE A 155 11.28 -9.59 -14.77
CA PHE A 155 10.93 -9.31 -13.37
C PHE A 155 11.27 -10.46 -12.41
N SER A 156 11.27 -11.71 -12.90
CA SER A 156 11.69 -12.87 -12.10
C SER A 156 13.18 -12.83 -11.77
N GLU A 157 14.02 -12.30 -12.68
CA GLU A 157 15.45 -12.16 -12.49
C GLU A 157 15.78 -10.90 -11.63
N LEU A 158 15.08 -9.80 -11.89
CA LEU A 158 15.27 -8.53 -11.21
C LEU A 158 13.92 -7.95 -10.79
N PRO A 159 13.40 -8.28 -9.59
CA PRO A 159 12.08 -7.85 -9.12
C PRO A 159 12.09 -6.39 -8.65
N SER A 160 12.34 -5.46 -9.56
CA SER A 160 12.40 -4.01 -9.28
C SER A 160 11.62 -3.22 -10.32
N TYR A 161 10.49 -2.64 -9.91
CA TYR A 161 9.72 -1.73 -10.76
C TYR A 161 10.48 -0.44 -11.08
N ASP A 162 11.36 0.02 -10.18
CA ASP A 162 12.18 1.22 -10.37
C ASP A 162 13.18 1.08 -11.51
N VAL A 163 13.59 -0.16 -11.83
CA VAL A 163 14.45 -0.47 -12.98
C VAL A 163 13.62 -0.87 -14.19
N LEU A 164 12.61 -1.71 -13.98
CA LEU A 164 11.80 -2.28 -15.07
C LEU A 164 11.03 -1.19 -15.84
N ILE A 165 10.30 -0.30 -15.12
CA ILE A 165 9.43 0.68 -15.78
C ILE A 165 10.23 1.66 -16.64
N PRO A 166 11.32 2.31 -16.18
CA PRO A 166 12.15 3.15 -17.05
C PRO A 166 12.71 2.42 -18.26
N ALA A 167 13.15 1.17 -18.08
CA ALA A 167 13.68 0.37 -19.21
C ALA A 167 12.62 0.00 -20.24
N LEU A 168 11.37 -0.17 -19.83
CA LEU A 168 10.24 -0.43 -20.75
C LEU A 168 9.77 0.82 -21.50
N LEU A 169 10.05 2.02 -20.97
CA LEU A 169 9.62 3.29 -21.57
C LEU A 169 10.73 3.98 -22.41
N ALA A 170 11.95 3.44 -22.36
CA ALA A 170 13.09 3.94 -23.15
C ALA A 170 13.04 3.45 -24.60
#